data_e17a0433777a5daff698268bb5d78c74
#
_entry.id   e17a0433777a5daff698268bb5d78c74
#
_cell.length_a   1.000
_cell.length_b   1.000
_cell.length_c   1.000
_cell.angle_alpha   90.00
_cell.angle_beta   90.00
_cell.angle_gamma   90.00
#
_symmetry.space_group_name_H-M   'P 1'
#
loop_
_entity.id
_entity.type
_entity.pdbx_description
1 polymer ?
#
loop_
_entity_poly.entity_id
_entity_poly.type
_entity_poly.pdbx_seq_one_letter_code
_entity_poly.pdbx_strand_id
1 'polypeptide(L)'
;MRNLRIINHPLLKHYLSIIRDKKTEQILFKNSLDKISYLLAAEVYGTLNTESKSVDTPFKKIKGTKIKDKVIILPILRAGLGLTNGFIELYPEVITSHIGIFRDEESLKPVHYYFRFPKLKDKSNVCVIILDPMIATGGSALFTIEYLLNMGIKKIKLVSVLSAPEGIENIDKRFNKTEKRNIEIFTCAVDEKLNNKGYIVPGLGDAGDRLFGT
;
A
#
# COMPACT_ATOMS: atom_id res chain seq x y z
N MET A 1 14.48 -9.20 -1.22
CA MET A 1 14.35 -7.96 -0.43
C MET A 1 14.14 -8.31 1.04
N ARG A 2 14.92 -7.76 1.98
CA ARG A 2 14.83 -8.08 3.42
C ARG A 2 13.52 -7.59 4.08
N ASN A 3 12.85 -6.63 3.47
CA ASN A 3 11.69 -5.93 4.02
C ASN A 3 10.37 -6.25 3.27
N LEU A 4 10.29 -7.40 2.60
CA LEU A 4 9.06 -7.93 2.02
C LEU A 4 8.34 -8.78 3.04
N ARG A 5 7.06 -8.46 3.29
CA ARG A 5 6.17 -9.22 4.17
C ARG A 5 4.98 -9.74 3.36
N ILE A 6 4.91 -11.06 3.22
CA ILE A 6 3.74 -11.73 2.63
C ILE A 6 2.80 -12.06 3.77
N ILE A 7 1.60 -11.47 3.73
CA ILE A 7 0.61 -11.62 4.81
C ILE A 7 -0.12 -12.96 4.66
N ASN A 8 0.04 -13.80 5.67
CA ASN A 8 -0.56 -15.13 5.69
C ASN A 8 -1.75 -15.19 6.66
N HIS A 9 -2.94 -14.90 6.17
CA HIS A 9 -4.18 -14.90 6.94
C HIS A 9 -5.28 -15.70 6.21
N PRO A 10 -6.02 -16.63 6.85
CA PRO A 10 -7.05 -17.43 6.17
C PRO A 10 -8.13 -16.63 5.47
N LEU A 11 -8.69 -15.60 6.11
CA LEU A 11 -9.69 -14.73 5.49
C LEU A 11 -9.14 -13.96 4.30
N LEU A 12 -7.87 -13.55 4.37
CA LEU A 12 -7.21 -12.87 3.26
C LEU A 12 -7.13 -13.80 2.04
N LYS A 13 -6.71 -15.05 2.24
CA LYS A 13 -6.69 -16.07 1.18
C LYS A 13 -8.08 -16.33 0.60
N HIS A 14 -9.10 -16.36 1.45
CA HIS A 14 -10.49 -16.53 1.03
C HIS A 14 -10.92 -15.38 0.09
N TYR A 15 -10.80 -14.13 0.52
CA TYR A 15 -11.15 -12.98 -0.31
C TYR A 15 -10.28 -12.84 -1.55
N LEU A 16 -8.99 -13.19 -1.44
CA LEU A 16 -8.09 -13.22 -2.59
C LEU A 16 -8.57 -14.22 -3.65
N SER A 17 -9.06 -15.39 -3.26
CA SER A 17 -9.64 -16.36 -4.19
C SER A 17 -10.87 -15.80 -4.91
N ILE A 18 -11.73 -15.05 -4.21
CA ILE A 18 -12.90 -14.40 -4.80
C ILE A 18 -12.48 -13.36 -5.84
N ILE A 19 -11.55 -12.45 -5.50
CA ILE A 19 -11.17 -11.39 -6.45
C ILE A 19 -10.32 -11.91 -7.63
N ARG A 20 -9.71 -13.08 -7.53
CA ARG A 20 -9.00 -13.72 -8.64
C ARG A 20 -9.97 -14.35 -9.66
N ASP A 21 -11.13 -14.80 -9.25
CA ASP A 21 -12.08 -15.42 -10.17
C ASP A 21 -12.60 -14.38 -11.18
N LYS A 22 -12.38 -14.68 -12.47
CA LYS A 22 -12.84 -13.82 -13.57
C LYS A 22 -14.35 -13.64 -13.66
N LYS A 23 -15.11 -14.55 -13.02
CA LYS A 23 -16.57 -14.50 -12.97
C LYS A 23 -17.09 -13.63 -11.82
N THR A 24 -16.21 -13.19 -10.91
CA THR A 24 -16.63 -12.33 -9.80
C THR A 24 -17.10 -10.98 -10.32
N GLU A 25 -18.37 -10.69 -10.06
CA GLU A 25 -19.00 -9.42 -10.43
C GLU A 25 -18.38 -8.24 -9.66
N GLN A 26 -18.51 -7.04 -10.23
CA GLN A 26 -17.90 -5.82 -9.72
C GLN A 26 -18.20 -5.55 -8.23
N ILE A 27 -19.45 -5.69 -7.81
CA ILE A 27 -19.87 -5.42 -6.43
C ILE A 27 -19.16 -6.39 -5.46
N LEU A 28 -19.13 -7.68 -5.79
CA LEU A 28 -18.48 -8.68 -4.97
C LEU A 28 -16.94 -8.50 -4.97
N PHE A 29 -16.36 -8.13 -6.12
CA PHE A 29 -14.95 -7.78 -6.23
C PHE A 29 -14.60 -6.61 -5.29
N LYS A 30 -15.36 -5.51 -5.39
CA LYS A 30 -15.17 -4.31 -4.56
C LYS A 30 -15.28 -4.62 -3.08
N ASN A 31 -16.34 -5.34 -2.67
CA ASN A 31 -16.55 -5.72 -1.28
C ASN A 31 -15.43 -6.64 -0.75
N SER A 32 -14.95 -7.57 -1.58
CA SER A 32 -13.88 -8.48 -1.19
C SER A 32 -12.53 -7.74 -1.07
N LEU A 33 -12.24 -6.82 -2.00
CA LEU A 33 -11.06 -5.96 -1.94
C LEU A 33 -11.09 -5.06 -0.70
N ASP A 34 -12.26 -4.53 -0.34
CA ASP A 34 -12.47 -3.78 0.89
C ASP A 34 -12.12 -4.62 2.13
N LYS A 35 -12.61 -5.87 2.22
CA LYS A 35 -12.24 -6.77 3.34
C LYS A 35 -10.74 -7.07 3.39
N ILE A 36 -10.09 -7.23 2.24
CA ILE A 36 -8.64 -7.36 2.15
C ILE A 36 -7.96 -6.11 2.72
N SER A 37 -8.50 -4.91 2.41
CA SER A 37 -7.91 -3.66 2.89
C SER A 37 -7.88 -3.55 4.42
N TYR A 38 -8.91 -4.00 5.13
CA TYR A 38 -8.92 -4.05 6.60
C TYR A 38 -7.85 -4.98 7.16
N LEU A 39 -7.71 -6.17 6.57
CA LEU A 39 -6.71 -7.13 7.01
C LEU A 39 -5.28 -6.61 6.78
N LEU A 40 -5.03 -6.00 5.62
CA LEU A 40 -3.75 -5.35 5.33
C LEU A 40 -3.49 -4.17 6.26
N ALA A 41 -4.50 -3.33 6.52
CA ALA A 41 -4.36 -2.18 7.42
C ALA A 41 -3.99 -2.62 8.84
N ALA A 42 -4.62 -3.67 9.38
CA ALA A 42 -4.29 -4.22 10.69
C ALA A 42 -2.82 -4.65 10.78
N GLU A 43 -2.33 -5.39 9.79
CA GLU A 43 -0.94 -5.85 9.72
C GLU A 43 0.05 -4.68 9.60
N VAL A 44 -0.27 -3.71 8.74
CA VAL A 44 0.59 -2.54 8.51
C VAL A 44 0.63 -1.65 9.74
N TYR A 45 -0.51 -1.37 10.36
CA TYR A 45 -0.60 -0.54 11.57
C TYR A 45 0.05 -1.21 12.79
N GLY A 46 0.06 -2.55 12.85
CA GLY A 46 0.79 -3.29 13.88
C GLY A 46 2.31 -3.04 13.88
N THR A 47 2.84 -2.40 12.84
CA THR A 47 4.27 -2.05 12.72
C THR A 47 4.58 -0.57 12.97
N LEU A 48 3.58 0.23 13.36
CA LEU A 48 3.78 1.64 13.68
C LEU A 48 4.52 1.82 15.01
N ASN A 49 5.28 2.90 15.11
CA ASN A 49 5.90 3.26 16.37
C ASN A 49 4.86 3.78 17.36
N THR A 50 5.04 3.39 18.61
CA THR A 50 4.21 3.82 19.71
C THR A 50 5.02 4.56 20.77
N GLU A 51 4.34 5.34 21.59
CA GLU A 51 4.90 5.98 22.77
C GLU A 51 4.00 5.83 23.96
N SER A 52 4.57 5.96 25.15
CA SER A 52 3.84 5.85 26.40
C SER A 52 2.97 7.08 26.66
N LYS A 53 1.74 6.83 27.12
CA LYS A 53 0.79 7.87 27.54
C LYS A 53 0.25 7.53 28.93
N SER A 54 0.19 8.51 29.84
CA SER A 54 -0.53 8.34 31.11
C SER A 54 -2.04 8.34 30.85
N VAL A 55 -2.73 7.38 31.42
CA VAL A 55 -4.18 7.22 31.30
C VAL A 55 -4.80 7.14 32.71
N ASP A 56 -5.77 8.01 32.96
CA ASP A 56 -6.56 7.96 34.19
C ASP A 56 -7.75 7.02 33.96
N THR A 57 -7.75 5.89 34.66
CA THR A 57 -8.89 4.97 34.68
C THR A 57 -9.81 5.34 35.85
N PRO A 58 -11.03 4.78 35.92
CA PRO A 58 -11.92 5.04 37.07
C PRO A 58 -11.32 4.67 38.44
N PHE A 59 -10.30 3.78 38.45
CA PHE A 59 -9.75 3.27 39.71
C PHE A 59 -8.33 3.75 40.02
N LYS A 60 -7.49 3.92 38.98
CA LYS A 60 -6.09 4.35 39.16
C LYS A 60 -5.45 4.85 37.85
N LYS A 61 -4.36 5.59 37.98
CA LYS A 61 -3.51 5.94 36.84
C LYS A 61 -2.73 4.74 36.37
N ILE A 62 -2.70 4.55 35.04
CA ILE A 62 -1.91 3.49 34.39
C ILE A 62 -1.05 4.08 33.27
N LYS A 63 -0.07 3.28 32.83
CA LYS A 63 0.73 3.55 31.65
C LYS A 63 0.04 2.91 30.43
N GLY A 64 -0.54 3.72 29.59
CA GLY A 64 -1.11 3.32 28.31
C GLY A 64 -0.15 3.53 27.14
N THR A 65 -0.65 3.32 25.91
CA THR A 65 0.10 3.45 24.67
C THR A 65 -0.69 4.31 23.68
N LYS A 66 0.02 5.14 22.92
CA LYS A 66 -0.54 5.81 21.74
C LYS A 66 0.40 5.68 20.55
N ILE A 67 -0.13 5.82 19.33
CA ILE A 67 0.67 5.86 18.11
C ILE A 67 1.50 7.15 18.12
N LYS A 68 2.79 7.01 17.83
CA LYS A 68 3.73 8.12 17.75
C LYS A 68 3.85 8.66 16.33
N ASP A 69 3.72 7.78 15.34
CA ASP A 69 3.88 8.13 13.94
C ASP A 69 2.71 8.99 13.45
N LYS A 70 3.01 10.07 12.73
CA LYS A 70 2.02 10.77 11.91
C LYS A 70 1.82 9.98 10.63
N VAL A 71 0.67 9.33 10.50
CA VAL A 71 0.37 8.42 9.40
C VAL A 71 -0.29 9.17 8.24
N ILE A 72 0.23 8.95 7.04
CA ILE A 72 -0.34 9.46 5.78
C ILE A 72 -0.53 8.28 4.85
N ILE A 73 -1.77 8.02 4.40
CA ILE A 73 -2.03 7.08 3.31
C ILE A 73 -1.96 7.82 1.98
N LEU A 74 -1.37 7.15 0.99
CA LEU A 74 -1.13 7.68 -0.34
C LEU A 74 -1.54 6.67 -1.39
N PRO A 75 -2.85 6.55 -1.71
CA PRO A 75 -3.31 5.72 -2.81
C PRO A 75 -2.79 6.26 -4.14
N ILE A 76 -2.26 5.34 -4.96
CA ILE A 76 -1.94 5.61 -6.35
C ILE A 76 -3.25 5.52 -7.14
N LEU A 77 -3.68 6.65 -7.69
CA LEU A 77 -4.91 6.73 -8.46
C LEU A 77 -4.77 5.97 -9.78
N ARG A 78 -5.78 5.24 -10.18
CA ARG A 78 -7.15 5.07 -9.63
C ARG A 78 -7.27 3.88 -8.67
N ALA A 79 -6.63 2.74 -8.99
CA ALA A 79 -6.83 1.45 -8.33
C ALA A 79 -6.53 1.47 -6.81
N GLY A 80 -5.57 2.28 -6.38
CA GLY A 80 -5.22 2.43 -4.96
C GLY A 80 -6.38 2.89 -4.06
N LEU A 81 -7.40 3.54 -4.63
CA LEU A 81 -8.61 3.92 -3.88
C LEU A 81 -9.36 2.72 -3.31
N GLY A 82 -9.28 1.54 -3.96
CA GLY A 82 -9.90 0.33 -3.47
C GLY A 82 -9.36 -0.20 -2.14
N LEU A 83 -8.20 0.30 -1.70
CA LEU A 83 -7.61 -0.08 -0.42
C LEU A 83 -7.80 0.96 0.68
N THR A 84 -8.32 2.16 0.39
CA THR A 84 -8.33 3.28 1.35
C THR A 84 -9.23 3.04 2.56
N ASN A 85 -10.36 2.39 2.37
CA ASN A 85 -11.43 2.28 3.38
C ASN A 85 -10.96 1.59 4.66
N GLY A 86 -10.32 0.42 4.55
CA GLY A 86 -9.82 -0.31 5.70
C GLY A 86 -8.78 0.47 6.51
N PHE A 87 -7.94 1.27 5.83
CA PHE A 87 -6.96 2.11 6.51
C PHE A 87 -7.61 3.29 7.24
N ILE A 88 -8.61 3.95 6.64
CA ILE A 88 -9.29 5.10 7.24
C ILE A 88 -10.14 4.65 8.43
N GLU A 89 -10.92 3.58 8.29
CA GLU A 89 -11.84 3.15 9.34
C GLU A 89 -11.12 2.55 10.57
N LEU A 90 -10.00 1.82 10.36
CA LEU A 90 -9.22 1.31 11.51
C LEU A 90 -8.44 2.39 12.25
N TYR A 91 -8.04 3.48 11.57
CA TYR A 91 -7.33 4.58 12.19
C TYR A 91 -7.79 5.93 11.61
N PRO A 92 -8.91 6.49 12.12
CA PRO A 92 -9.51 7.71 11.56
C PRO A 92 -8.64 8.97 11.63
N GLU A 93 -7.57 8.97 12.46
CA GLU A 93 -6.61 10.07 12.54
C GLU A 93 -5.63 10.12 11.35
N VAL A 94 -5.69 9.14 10.44
CA VAL A 94 -4.83 9.08 9.25
C VAL A 94 -5.13 10.25 8.30
N ILE A 95 -4.06 10.83 7.74
CA ILE A 95 -4.20 11.85 6.70
C ILE A 95 -4.23 11.15 5.36
N THR A 96 -5.24 11.46 4.53
CA THR A 96 -5.33 10.95 3.16
C THR A 96 -4.71 11.95 2.19
N SER A 97 -3.77 11.49 1.41
CA SER A 97 -3.12 12.19 0.30
C SER A 97 -3.33 11.37 -0.97
N HIS A 98 -3.09 11.95 -2.15
CA HIS A 98 -3.29 11.22 -3.41
C HIS A 98 -2.16 11.51 -4.38
N ILE A 99 -1.79 10.50 -5.16
CA ILE A 99 -0.89 10.64 -6.30
C ILE A 99 -1.53 10.02 -7.54
N GLY A 100 -1.58 10.78 -8.63
CA GLY A 100 -2.07 10.32 -9.93
C GLY A 100 -0.91 9.98 -10.85
N ILE A 101 -0.84 8.73 -11.27
CA ILE A 101 0.18 8.23 -12.18
C ILE A 101 -0.53 7.42 -13.25
N PHE A 102 -0.27 7.71 -14.52
CA PHE A 102 -0.64 6.83 -15.62
C PHE A 102 0.59 6.35 -16.35
N ARG A 103 0.44 5.28 -17.09
CA ARG A 103 1.51 4.76 -17.95
C ARG A 103 1.33 5.35 -19.33
N ASP A 104 2.32 6.10 -19.78
CA ASP A 104 2.35 6.61 -21.13
C ASP A 104 2.37 5.44 -22.14
N GLU A 105 1.46 5.47 -23.11
CA GLU A 105 1.26 4.34 -24.04
C GLU A 105 2.45 4.14 -24.98
N GLU A 106 3.16 5.20 -25.36
CA GLU A 106 4.29 5.15 -26.28
C GLU A 106 5.60 4.79 -25.56
N SER A 107 5.92 5.53 -24.50
CA SER A 107 7.19 5.36 -23.78
C SER A 107 7.15 4.27 -22.71
N LEU A 108 5.96 3.80 -22.34
CA LEU A 108 5.68 2.88 -21.23
C LEU A 108 6.20 3.37 -19.86
N LYS A 109 6.55 4.65 -19.77
CA LYS A 109 7.04 5.26 -18.51
C LYS A 109 5.90 5.79 -17.67
N PRO A 110 6.05 5.77 -16.33
CA PRO A 110 5.08 6.40 -15.45
C PRO A 110 5.10 7.92 -15.64
N VAL A 111 3.94 8.51 -15.92
CA VAL A 111 3.73 9.95 -16.01
C VAL A 111 2.88 10.38 -14.84
N HIS A 112 3.40 11.32 -14.08
CA HIS A 112 2.72 11.91 -12.94
C HIS A 112 1.87 13.10 -13.40
N TYR A 113 0.58 13.10 -13.05
CA TYR A 113 -0.34 14.17 -13.41
C TYR A 113 -0.99 14.87 -12.20
N TYR A 114 -0.93 14.27 -11.01
CA TYR A 114 -1.53 14.81 -9.81
C TYR A 114 -0.76 14.39 -8.57
N PHE A 115 -0.45 15.36 -7.71
CA PHE A 115 0.09 15.08 -6.39
C PHE A 115 -0.35 16.16 -5.41
N ARG A 116 -1.03 15.75 -4.36
CA ARG A 116 -1.37 16.64 -3.26
C ARG A 116 -0.94 16.01 -1.95
N PHE A 117 -0.05 16.69 -1.26
CA PHE A 117 0.56 16.20 -0.03
C PHE A 117 0.51 17.29 1.04
N PRO A 118 0.30 16.96 2.34
CA PRO A 118 0.23 17.95 3.41
C PRO A 118 1.57 18.66 3.59
N LYS A 119 1.52 19.94 3.92
CA LYS A 119 2.72 20.69 4.33
C LYS A 119 3.16 20.17 5.71
N LEU A 120 4.36 19.64 5.79
CA LEU A 120 4.93 19.06 7.00
C LEU A 120 6.06 19.96 7.52
N LYS A 121 5.93 20.45 8.75
CA LYS A 121 7.00 21.19 9.43
C LYS A 121 8.10 20.24 9.89
N ASP A 122 7.73 19.07 10.43
CA ASP A 122 8.63 18.02 10.87
C ASP A 122 8.28 16.70 10.16
N LYS A 123 9.28 15.99 9.67
CA LYS A 123 9.16 14.72 8.94
C LYS A 123 9.74 13.53 9.71
N SER A 124 10.30 13.75 10.89
CA SER A 124 11.02 12.72 11.67
C SER A 124 10.14 11.53 12.06
N ASN A 125 8.86 11.79 12.37
CA ASN A 125 7.88 10.78 12.77
C ASN A 125 6.76 10.59 11.73
N VAL A 126 7.01 10.91 10.46
CA VAL A 126 6.04 10.71 9.39
C VAL A 126 6.21 9.32 8.80
N CYS A 127 5.12 8.55 8.77
CA CYS A 127 5.02 7.27 8.07
C CYS A 127 4.06 7.42 6.90
N VAL A 128 4.55 7.22 5.68
CA VAL A 128 3.71 7.23 4.47
C VAL A 128 3.42 5.80 4.04
N ILE A 129 2.14 5.49 3.88
CA ILE A 129 1.64 4.19 3.43
C ILE A 129 1.11 4.36 2.01
N ILE A 130 1.87 3.88 1.03
CA ILE A 130 1.48 3.87 -0.38
C ILE A 130 0.52 2.69 -0.59
N LEU A 131 -0.62 2.95 -1.20
CA LEU A 131 -1.62 1.93 -1.52
C LEU A 131 -1.68 1.73 -3.04
N ASP A 132 -1.24 0.57 -3.50
CA ASP A 132 -1.28 0.15 -4.90
C ASP A 132 -1.64 -1.34 -4.98
N PRO A 133 -2.85 -1.73 -5.39
CA PRO A 133 -3.27 -3.13 -5.39
C PRO A 133 -2.35 -4.07 -6.14
N MET A 134 -1.62 -3.60 -7.14
CA MET A 134 -0.88 -4.44 -8.08
C MET A 134 0.56 -3.94 -8.28
N ILE A 135 1.54 -4.62 -7.69
CA ILE A 135 2.95 -4.37 -8.02
C ILE A 135 3.34 -5.28 -9.20
N ALA A 136 3.07 -4.83 -10.42
CA ALA A 136 3.44 -5.54 -11.64
C ALA A 136 4.92 -5.30 -11.99
N THR A 137 5.24 -4.30 -12.80
CA THR A 137 6.63 -3.90 -13.08
C THR A 137 7.27 -3.08 -11.97
N GLY A 138 6.46 -2.57 -11.04
CA GLY A 138 6.88 -1.70 -9.97
C GLY A 138 7.07 -0.22 -10.35
N GLY A 139 6.81 0.17 -11.60
CA GLY A 139 7.09 1.52 -12.10
C GLY A 139 6.41 2.64 -11.31
N SER A 140 5.10 2.54 -11.06
CA SER A 140 4.35 3.53 -10.28
C SER A 140 4.82 3.59 -8.82
N ALA A 141 5.07 2.41 -8.23
CA ALA A 141 5.60 2.31 -6.87
C ALA A 141 6.99 2.93 -6.76
N LEU A 142 7.89 2.62 -7.70
CA LEU A 142 9.25 3.20 -7.77
C LEU A 142 9.20 4.72 -7.83
N PHE A 143 8.44 5.27 -8.79
CA PHE A 143 8.29 6.71 -8.92
C PHE A 143 7.81 7.35 -7.62
N THR A 144 6.78 6.77 -6.99
CA THR A 144 6.21 7.29 -5.75
C THR A 144 7.20 7.25 -4.60
N ILE A 145 7.93 6.14 -4.44
CA ILE A 145 8.95 5.98 -3.39
C ILE A 145 10.08 7.01 -3.57
N GLU A 146 10.61 7.14 -4.79
CA GLU A 146 11.66 8.14 -5.08
C GLU A 146 11.21 9.56 -4.77
N TYR A 147 9.98 9.89 -5.15
CA TYR A 147 9.41 11.20 -4.89
C TYR A 147 9.34 11.49 -3.38
N LEU A 148 8.88 10.53 -2.58
CA LEU A 148 8.81 10.64 -1.12
C LEU A 148 10.19 10.72 -0.46
N LEU A 149 11.16 9.93 -0.92
CA LEU A 149 12.53 9.99 -0.43
C LEU A 149 13.16 11.35 -0.71
N ASN A 150 12.97 11.91 -1.92
CA ASN A 150 13.43 13.24 -2.28
C ASN A 150 12.76 14.35 -1.43
N MET A 151 11.53 14.12 -0.98
CA MET A 151 10.88 14.99 -0.01
C MET A 151 11.42 14.83 1.42
N GLY A 152 12.33 13.88 1.67
CA GLY A 152 12.92 13.60 2.99
C GLY A 152 12.07 12.69 3.89
N ILE A 153 11.10 11.96 3.34
CA ILE A 153 10.34 10.95 4.09
C ILE A 153 11.22 9.71 4.32
N LYS A 154 11.32 9.26 5.57
CA LYS A 154 12.19 8.16 5.98
C LYS A 154 11.46 6.90 6.43
N LYS A 155 10.13 6.89 6.39
CA LYS A 155 9.30 5.73 6.70
C LYS A 155 8.26 5.56 5.61
N ILE A 156 8.46 4.58 4.75
CA ILE A 156 7.59 4.31 3.60
C ILE A 156 7.16 2.85 3.67
N LYS A 157 5.86 2.62 3.63
CA LYS A 157 5.27 1.30 3.53
C LYS A 157 4.50 1.21 2.22
N LEU A 158 4.88 0.26 1.37
CA LEU A 158 4.17 -0.03 0.13
C LEU A 158 3.26 -1.23 0.38
N VAL A 159 1.99 -1.06 0.14
CA VAL A 159 0.95 -2.08 0.37
C VAL A 159 0.32 -2.48 -0.94
N SER A 160 0.33 -3.77 -1.23
CA SER A 160 -0.32 -4.33 -2.41
C SER A 160 -1.14 -5.59 -2.09
N VAL A 161 -2.04 -5.92 -2.99
CA VAL A 161 -2.76 -7.20 -2.94
C VAL A 161 -1.95 -8.28 -3.63
N LEU A 162 -1.48 -8.00 -4.84
CA LEU A 162 -0.63 -8.91 -5.61
C LEU A 162 0.65 -8.22 -6.05
N SER A 163 1.74 -8.99 -6.03
CA SER A 163 3.03 -8.54 -6.54
C SER A 163 3.61 -9.57 -7.50
N ALA A 164 4.31 -9.10 -8.53
CA ALA A 164 5.15 -9.93 -9.36
C ALA A 164 6.60 -9.90 -8.85
N PRO A 165 7.36 -11.00 -9.00
CA PRO A 165 8.77 -11.04 -8.65
C PRO A 165 9.58 -9.93 -9.32
N GLU A 166 9.30 -9.65 -10.60
CA GLU A 166 9.97 -8.63 -11.39
C GLU A 166 9.80 -7.23 -10.78
N GLY A 167 8.58 -6.91 -10.33
CA GLY A 167 8.31 -5.61 -9.68
C GLY A 167 9.03 -5.45 -8.37
N ILE A 168 9.03 -6.50 -7.54
CA ILE A 168 9.76 -6.54 -6.27
C ILE A 168 11.27 -6.41 -6.50
N GLU A 169 11.80 -7.14 -7.50
CA GLU A 169 13.21 -7.10 -7.84
C GLU A 169 13.63 -5.72 -8.37
N ASN A 170 12.81 -5.10 -9.22
CA ASN A 170 13.06 -3.75 -9.73
C ASN A 170 13.12 -2.73 -8.58
N ILE A 171 12.20 -2.81 -7.62
CA ILE A 171 12.23 -1.98 -6.42
C ILE A 171 13.48 -2.27 -5.60
N ASP A 172 13.85 -3.54 -5.42
CA ASP A 172 15.06 -3.89 -4.66
C ASP A 172 16.33 -3.40 -5.33
N LYS A 173 16.47 -3.51 -6.64
CA LYS A 173 17.66 -3.07 -7.38
C LYS A 173 17.81 -1.55 -7.39
N ARG A 174 16.72 -0.79 -7.35
CA ARG A 174 16.73 0.66 -7.53
C ARG A 174 17.30 1.42 -6.34
N PHE A 175 17.07 0.94 -5.12
CA PHE A 175 17.45 1.65 -3.89
C PHE A 175 18.72 1.08 -3.26
N ASN A 176 19.55 1.96 -2.71
CA ASN A 176 20.75 1.57 -1.96
C ASN A 176 20.38 0.98 -0.58
N LYS A 177 21.39 0.46 0.15
CA LYS A 177 21.17 -0.19 1.46
C LYS A 177 20.53 0.72 2.50
N THR A 178 20.83 2.02 2.48
CA THR A 178 20.30 3.00 3.43
C THR A 178 18.84 3.31 3.11
N GLU A 179 18.51 3.55 1.84
CA GLU A 179 17.16 3.81 1.39
C GLU A 179 16.25 2.61 1.62
N LYS A 180 16.73 1.39 1.37
CA LYS A 180 15.98 0.15 1.62
C LYS A 180 15.54 0.00 3.08
N ARG A 181 16.28 0.54 4.05
CA ARG A 181 15.87 0.51 5.47
C ARG A 181 14.63 1.34 5.74
N ASN A 182 14.35 2.29 4.86
CA ASN A 182 13.20 3.19 4.95
C ASN A 182 11.94 2.63 4.28
N ILE A 183 12.05 1.50 3.56
CA ILE A 183 11.00 0.95 2.70
C ILE A 183 10.63 -0.45 3.19
N GLU A 184 9.36 -0.66 3.51
CA GLU A 184 8.78 -1.98 3.77
C GLU A 184 7.68 -2.25 2.73
N ILE A 185 7.60 -3.49 2.23
CA ILE A 185 6.56 -3.93 1.29
C ILE A 185 5.68 -4.96 1.98
N PHE A 186 4.37 -4.76 1.90
CA PHE A 186 3.35 -5.67 2.38
C PHE A 186 2.51 -6.14 1.19
N THR A 187 2.34 -7.44 1.03
CA THR A 187 1.54 -8.02 -0.05
C THR A 187 0.80 -9.26 0.43
N CYS A 188 -0.35 -9.54 -0.17
CA CYS A 188 -1.10 -10.76 0.13
C CYS A 188 -0.49 -11.99 -0.54
N ALA A 189 0.06 -11.81 -1.74
CA ALA A 189 0.74 -12.86 -2.46
C ALA A 189 1.78 -12.30 -3.44
N VAL A 190 2.79 -13.12 -3.72
CA VAL A 190 3.71 -12.93 -4.83
C VAL A 190 3.37 -14.01 -5.86
N ASP A 191 2.97 -13.59 -7.05
CA ASP A 191 2.57 -14.46 -8.15
C ASP A 191 3.79 -14.92 -8.96
N GLU A 192 3.56 -15.74 -10.02
CA GLU A 192 4.64 -16.42 -10.72
C GLU A 192 5.52 -15.48 -11.53
N LYS A 193 4.89 -14.60 -12.33
CA LYS A 193 5.59 -13.72 -13.29
C LYS A 193 4.68 -12.66 -13.91
N LEU A 194 5.25 -11.82 -14.76
CA LEU A 194 4.52 -10.98 -15.70
C LEU A 194 4.37 -11.68 -17.06
N ASN A 195 3.24 -11.43 -17.74
CA ASN A 195 3.09 -11.78 -19.14
C ASN A 195 3.70 -10.70 -20.06
N ASN A 196 3.69 -10.95 -21.40
CA ASN A 196 4.25 -10.03 -22.39
C ASN A 196 3.59 -8.64 -22.45
N LYS A 197 2.40 -8.50 -21.85
CA LYS A 197 1.67 -7.23 -21.73
C LYS A 197 1.89 -6.55 -20.38
N GLY A 198 2.70 -7.13 -19.50
CA GLY A 198 2.99 -6.59 -18.16
C GLY A 198 1.93 -6.88 -17.11
N TYR A 199 1.00 -7.81 -17.36
CA TYR A 199 0.04 -8.27 -16.34
C TYR A 199 0.63 -9.38 -15.48
N ILE A 200 0.28 -9.38 -14.21
CA ILE A 200 0.65 -10.44 -13.26
C ILE A 200 -0.07 -11.74 -13.62
N VAL A 201 0.63 -12.86 -13.57
CA VAL A 201 0.12 -14.21 -13.85
C VAL A 201 0.38 -15.11 -12.64
N PRO A 202 -0.66 -15.81 -12.11
CA PRO A 202 -2.07 -15.86 -12.54
C PRO A 202 -2.85 -14.56 -12.35
N GLY A 203 -2.49 -13.69 -11.42
CA GLY A 203 -3.06 -12.37 -11.25
C GLY A 203 -4.54 -12.33 -10.87
N LEU A 204 -5.18 -11.22 -11.21
CA LEU A 204 -6.62 -10.99 -11.07
C LEU A 204 -7.20 -10.13 -12.22
N GLY A 205 -6.42 -9.88 -13.29
CA GLY A 205 -6.76 -8.93 -14.34
C GLY A 205 -6.37 -7.50 -14.01
N ASP A 206 -7.03 -6.50 -14.62
CA ASP A 206 -6.87 -5.10 -14.26
C ASP A 206 -7.69 -4.77 -13.01
N ALA A 207 -7.01 -4.37 -11.95
CA ALA A 207 -7.66 -4.05 -10.67
C ALA A 207 -8.53 -2.78 -10.76
N GLY A 208 -8.09 -1.79 -11.54
CA GLY A 208 -8.82 -0.55 -11.73
C GLY A 208 -10.12 -0.78 -12.49
N ASP A 209 -10.05 -1.46 -13.62
CA ASP A 209 -11.22 -1.74 -14.45
C ASP A 209 -12.25 -2.61 -13.70
N ARG A 210 -11.79 -3.64 -12.99
CA ARG A 210 -12.66 -4.49 -12.17
C ARG A 210 -13.29 -3.75 -10.99
N LEU A 211 -12.58 -2.77 -10.42
CA LEU A 211 -13.07 -1.97 -9.29
C LEU A 211 -14.11 -0.93 -9.74
N PHE A 212 -13.87 -0.29 -10.90
CA PHE A 212 -14.68 0.85 -11.37
C PHE A 212 -15.65 0.49 -12.49
N GLY A 213 -15.55 -0.71 -13.09
CA GLY A 213 -16.44 -1.17 -14.15
C GLY A 213 -16.18 -0.49 -15.50
N THR A 214 -14.93 -0.19 -15.79
CA THR A 214 -14.48 0.47 -17.05
C THR A 214 -13.71 -0.50 -17.92
#